data_6ba4f93c3709e2d140f605364f423117
#
_entry.id   6ba4f93c3709e2d140f605364f423117
#
_cell.length_a   1.000
_cell.length_b   1.000
_cell.length_c   1.000
_cell.angle_alpha   90.00
_cell.angle_beta   90.00
_cell.angle_gamma   90.00
#
_symmetry.space_group_name_H-M   'P 1'
#
loop_
_entity.id
_entity.type
_entity.pdbx_description
1 polymer ?
#
loop_
_entity_poly.entity_id
_entity_poly.type
_entity_poly.pdbx_seq_one_letter_code
_entity_poly.pdbx_strand_id
1 'polypeptide(L)'
;MKKNFLFTSESVSEGHPDKVCDRISDMVVDTYLSKDPFSRVACETLTTTNKVVLAGEVRGPKIETENLIQKVRECIKDIGYDQSGFSWRSANIESHLHEQSADIAMGVDAKGNKDEGAGDQGIMFGFACNETKDLMPAPIYYSHKILRLIAEDRKNGKLTGIEPDSK
;
A
#
# COMPACT_ATOMS: atom_id res chain seq x y z
N MET A 1 19.98 -15.37 34.63
CA MET A 1 20.91 -14.52 33.85
C MET A 1 20.14 -13.90 32.68
N LYS A 2 20.08 -12.57 32.58
CA LYS A 2 19.58 -11.92 31.34
C LYS A 2 20.61 -12.23 30.25
N LYS A 3 20.21 -13.00 29.25
CA LYS A 3 21.06 -13.19 28.06
C LYS A 3 21.03 -11.90 27.26
N ASN A 4 22.17 -11.28 27.02
CA ASN A 4 22.28 -10.20 26.08
C ASN A 4 21.99 -10.76 24.68
N PHE A 5 21.15 -10.09 23.92
CA PHE A 5 20.87 -10.41 22.52
C PHE A 5 20.95 -9.12 21.69
N LEU A 6 21.31 -9.28 20.44
CA LEU A 6 21.33 -8.21 19.47
C LEU A 6 19.97 -8.21 18.76
N PHE A 7 19.33 -7.05 18.73
CA PHE A 7 18.09 -6.84 17.98
C PHE A 7 18.33 -5.78 16.90
N THR A 8 18.00 -6.12 15.67
CA THR A 8 18.19 -5.25 14.50
C THR A 8 16.88 -5.08 13.76
N SER A 9 16.74 -4.00 13.01
CA SER A 9 15.62 -3.74 12.14
C SER A 9 16.08 -3.00 10.89
N GLU A 10 15.34 -3.15 9.81
CA GLU A 10 15.53 -2.40 8.57
C GLU A 10 14.21 -1.82 8.11
N SER A 11 14.27 -0.86 7.19
CA SER A 11 13.11 -0.25 6.54
C SER A 11 13.38 -0.03 5.08
N VAL A 12 12.34 0.07 4.29
CA VAL A 12 12.41 0.44 2.88
C VAL A 12 11.75 1.81 2.68
N SER A 13 12.21 2.55 1.67
CA SER A 13 11.64 3.85 1.31
C SER A 13 10.31 3.71 0.57
N GLU A 14 9.65 4.85 0.33
CA GLU A 14 8.38 4.90 -0.40
C GLU A 14 8.46 4.38 -1.85
N GLY A 15 9.66 4.42 -2.45
CA GLY A 15 9.91 3.93 -3.80
C GLY A 15 10.33 2.46 -3.88
N HIS A 16 10.49 1.77 -2.75
CA HIS A 16 10.72 0.32 -2.80
C HIS A 16 9.53 -0.38 -3.47
N PRO A 17 9.75 -1.36 -4.37
CA PRO A 17 8.66 -2.01 -5.11
C PRO A 17 7.49 -2.47 -4.25
N ASP A 18 7.76 -3.08 -3.09
CA ASP A 18 6.71 -3.55 -2.17
C ASP A 18 5.87 -2.38 -1.64
N LYS A 19 6.50 -1.26 -1.23
CA LYS A 19 5.76 -0.07 -0.79
C LYS A 19 5.02 0.64 -1.91
N VAL A 20 5.57 0.64 -3.12
CA VAL A 20 4.85 1.14 -4.30
C VAL A 20 3.57 0.32 -4.52
N CYS A 21 3.66 -1.01 -4.41
CA CYS A 21 2.50 -1.89 -4.51
C CYS A 21 1.46 -1.59 -3.44
N ASP A 22 1.86 -1.53 -2.17
CA ASP A 22 0.98 -1.19 -1.05
C ASP A 22 0.29 0.16 -1.27
N ARG A 23 1.07 1.18 -1.63
CA ARG A 23 0.56 2.53 -1.88
C ARG A 23 -0.47 2.58 -3.00
N ILE A 24 -0.26 1.81 -4.07
CA ILE A 24 -1.20 1.71 -5.18
C ILE A 24 -2.46 0.96 -4.75
N SER A 25 -2.34 -0.15 -4.03
CA SER A 25 -3.49 -0.90 -3.50
C SER A 25 -4.33 -0.03 -2.55
N ASP A 26 -3.69 0.69 -1.63
CA ASP A 26 -4.36 1.65 -0.73
C ASP A 26 -5.10 2.75 -1.52
N MET A 27 -4.49 3.30 -2.57
CA MET A 27 -5.14 4.31 -3.42
C MET A 27 -6.38 3.74 -4.13
N VAL A 28 -6.37 2.47 -4.53
CA VAL A 28 -7.56 1.82 -5.10
C VAL A 28 -8.65 1.71 -4.04
N VAL A 29 -8.33 1.23 -2.83
CA VAL A 29 -9.27 1.17 -1.68
C VAL A 29 -9.87 2.55 -1.41
N ASP A 30 -9.06 3.58 -1.25
CA ASP A 30 -9.48 4.94 -0.99
C ASP A 30 -10.39 5.49 -2.10
N THR A 31 -10.10 5.14 -3.35
CA THR A 31 -10.91 5.56 -4.50
C THR A 31 -12.33 5.00 -4.44
N TYR A 32 -12.50 3.76 -4.02
CA TYR A 32 -13.83 3.17 -3.84
C TYR A 32 -14.53 3.71 -2.60
N LEU A 33 -13.86 3.70 -1.45
CA LEU A 33 -14.42 4.14 -0.18
C LEU A 33 -14.82 5.63 -0.18
N SER A 34 -14.10 6.47 -0.92
CA SER A 34 -14.46 7.88 -1.07
C SER A 34 -15.77 8.12 -1.80
N LYS A 35 -16.24 7.15 -2.60
CA LYS A 35 -17.51 7.22 -3.32
C LYS A 35 -18.64 6.49 -2.60
N ASP A 36 -18.32 5.37 -1.96
CA ASP A 36 -19.24 4.57 -1.18
C ASP A 36 -18.49 3.90 -0.01
N PRO A 37 -18.76 4.30 1.24
CA PRO A 37 -18.10 3.75 2.42
C PRO A 37 -18.42 2.26 2.66
N PHE A 38 -19.39 1.70 1.97
CA PHE A 38 -19.72 0.27 2.03
C PHE A 38 -19.07 -0.55 0.92
N SER A 39 -18.20 0.07 0.11
CA SER A 39 -17.44 -0.65 -0.90
C SER A 39 -16.56 -1.72 -0.25
N ARG A 40 -16.37 -2.83 -0.97
CA ARG A 40 -15.44 -3.90 -0.62
C ARG A 40 -14.39 -4.00 -1.70
N VAL A 41 -13.14 -3.97 -1.29
CA VAL A 41 -12.00 -3.91 -2.23
C VAL A 41 -10.92 -4.86 -1.75
N ALA A 42 -10.63 -5.84 -2.58
CA ALA A 42 -9.45 -6.70 -2.47
C ALA A 42 -8.61 -6.46 -3.73
N CYS A 43 -7.64 -5.57 -3.63
CA CYS A 43 -6.78 -5.20 -4.75
C CYS A 43 -5.33 -5.57 -4.43
N GLU A 44 -4.81 -6.54 -5.16
CA GLU A 44 -3.40 -6.91 -5.15
C GLU A 44 -2.69 -6.15 -6.26
N THR A 45 -1.50 -5.66 -5.97
CA THR A 45 -0.67 -4.94 -6.93
C THR A 45 0.68 -5.63 -7.09
N LEU A 46 1.14 -5.73 -8.33
CA LEU A 46 2.49 -6.16 -8.66
C LEU A 46 3.17 -5.07 -9.46
N THR A 47 4.41 -4.72 -9.09
CA THR A 47 5.25 -3.79 -9.84
C THR A 47 6.56 -4.45 -10.26
N THR A 48 6.99 -4.15 -11.47
CA THR A 48 8.31 -4.53 -12.00
C THR A 48 8.75 -3.50 -13.02
N THR A 49 9.89 -3.71 -13.67
CA THR A 49 10.41 -2.79 -14.69
C THR A 49 9.33 -2.39 -15.69
N ASN A 50 9.03 -1.11 -15.74
CA ASN A 50 8.06 -0.47 -16.63
C ASN A 50 6.64 -1.08 -16.61
N LYS A 51 6.26 -1.81 -15.56
CA LYS A 51 4.95 -2.46 -15.48
C LYS A 51 4.33 -2.38 -14.09
N VAL A 52 3.02 -2.16 -14.06
CA VAL A 52 2.15 -2.31 -12.89
C VAL A 52 0.96 -3.17 -13.28
N VAL A 53 0.61 -4.14 -12.45
CA VAL A 53 -0.57 -4.99 -12.62
C VAL A 53 -1.43 -4.89 -11.38
N LEU A 54 -2.71 -4.58 -11.56
CA LEU A 54 -3.74 -4.65 -10.54
C LEU A 54 -4.57 -5.91 -10.77
N ALA A 55 -4.80 -6.68 -9.73
CA ALA A 55 -5.64 -7.87 -9.79
C ALA A 55 -6.49 -7.99 -8.52
N GLY A 56 -7.64 -8.62 -8.61
CA GLY A 56 -8.48 -8.86 -7.45
C GLY A 56 -9.95 -8.59 -7.69
N GLU A 57 -10.70 -8.46 -6.61
CA GLU A 57 -12.14 -8.33 -6.60
C GLU A 57 -12.60 -7.04 -5.95
N VAL A 58 -13.62 -6.43 -6.52
CA VAL A 58 -14.21 -5.20 -6.01
C VAL A 58 -15.74 -5.29 -5.99
N ARG A 59 -16.36 -4.66 -5.00
CA ARG A 59 -17.80 -4.45 -4.92
C ARG A 59 -18.05 -3.02 -4.49
N GLY A 60 -18.64 -2.24 -5.37
CA GLY A 60 -18.88 -0.81 -5.12
C GLY A 60 -19.35 -0.09 -6.37
N PRO A 61 -19.30 1.24 -6.40
CA PRO A 61 -19.68 2.02 -7.57
C PRO A 61 -18.76 1.72 -8.75
N LYS A 62 -19.33 1.79 -9.95
CA LYS A 62 -18.55 1.59 -11.17
C LYS A 62 -17.48 2.68 -11.29
N ILE A 63 -16.24 2.25 -11.46
CA ILE A 63 -15.09 3.10 -11.74
C ILE A 63 -14.49 2.64 -13.06
N GLU A 64 -14.41 3.54 -14.03
CA GLU A 64 -13.82 3.21 -15.33
C GLU A 64 -12.32 2.92 -15.17
N THR A 65 -11.85 1.91 -15.89
CA THR A 65 -10.44 1.43 -15.81
C THR A 65 -9.45 2.55 -16.12
N GLU A 66 -9.74 3.41 -17.07
CA GLU A 66 -8.91 4.56 -17.44
C GLU A 66 -8.71 5.53 -16.27
N ASN A 67 -9.75 5.73 -15.47
CA ASN A 67 -9.68 6.58 -14.28
C ASN A 67 -8.78 5.96 -13.20
N LEU A 68 -8.84 4.64 -13.01
CA LEU A 68 -7.94 3.94 -12.09
C LEU A 68 -6.48 4.01 -12.60
N ILE A 69 -6.25 3.76 -13.88
CA ILE A 69 -4.94 3.88 -14.50
C ILE A 69 -4.35 5.28 -14.30
N GLN A 70 -5.16 6.32 -14.48
CA GLN A 70 -4.72 7.70 -14.25
C GLN A 70 -4.32 7.93 -12.79
N LYS A 71 -5.10 7.43 -11.84
CA LYS A 71 -4.77 7.52 -10.40
C LYS A 71 -3.50 6.74 -10.04
N VAL A 72 -3.26 5.59 -10.63
CA VAL A 72 -2.00 4.86 -10.48
C VAL A 72 -0.83 5.71 -10.96
N ARG A 73 -0.95 6.37 -12.11
CA ARG A 73 0.09 7.29 -12.62
C ARG A 73 0.34 8.44 -11.66
N GLU A 74 -0.71 9.03 -11.10
CA GLU A 74 -0.60 10.11 -10.10
C GLU A 74 0.10 9.62 -8.83
N CYS A 75 -0.20 8.41 -8.37
CA CYS A 75 0.46 7.78 -7.24
C CYS A 75 1.97 7.58 -7.49
N ILE A 76 2.33 7.02 -8.65
CA ILE A 76 3.73 6.83 -9.06
C ILE A 76 4.47 8.17 -9.17
N LYS A 77 3.79 9.20 -9.69
CA LYS A 77 4.32 10.57 -9.78
C LYS A 77 4.57 11.18 -8.41
N ASP A 78 3.63 11.01 -7.46
CA ASP A 78 3.77 11.51 -6.09
C ASP A 78 4.93 10.84 -5.34
N ILE A 79 5.17 9.56 -5.58
CA ILE A 79 6.35 8.84 -5.08
C ILE A 79 7.63 9.46 -5.68
N GLY A 80 7.58 9.98 -6.90
CA GLY A 80 8.69 10.66 -7.56
C GLY A 80 9.37 9.86 -8.66
N TYR A 81 8.73 8.82 -9.18
CA TYR A 81 9.29 8.02 -10.27
C TYR A 81 9.09 8.67 -11.64
N ASP A 82 10.17 9.14 -12.23
CA ASP A 82 10.26 9.60 -13.62
C ASP A 82 11.64 9.26 -14.20
N GLN A 83 12.01 7.99 -14.17
CA GLN A 83 13.34 7.52 -14.57
C GLN A 83 13.26 6.42 -15.62
N SER A 84 14.41 6.13 -16.24
CA SER A 84 14.54 4.99 -17.15
C SER A 84 14.17 3.69 -16.43
N GLY A 85 13.32 2.88 -17.05
CA GLY A 85 12.88 1.59 -16.50
C GLY A 85 11.63 1.66 -15.60
N PHE A 86 11.28 2.83 -15.04
CA PHE A 86 10.02 3.03 -14.35
C PHE A 86 9.65 4.51 -14.26
N SER A 87 8.59 4.91 -14.94
CA SER A 87 8.13 6.30 -14.97
C SER A 87 6.60 6.36 -14.95
N TRP A 88 6.06 7.32 -14.21
CA TRP A 88 4.62 7.59 -14.18
C TRP A 88 4.04 7.90 -15.58
N ARG A 89 4.88 8.39 -16.51
CA ARG A 89 4.48 8.74 -17.88
C ARG A 89 4.33 7.54 -18.79
N SER A 90 5.25 6.56 -18.66
CA SER A 90 5.43 5.49 -19.64
C SER A 90 5.17 4.09 -19.09
N ALA A 91 5.01 3.91 -17.78
CA ALA A 91 4.75 2.60 -17.21
C ALA A 91 3.51 1.97 -17.85
N ASN A 92 3.61 0.71 -18.21
CA ASN A 92 2.48 -0.10 -18.66
C ASN A 92 1.66 -0.52 -17.46
N ILE A 93 0.39 -0.09 -17.39
CA ILE A 93 -0.51 -0.36 -16.28
C ILE A 93 -1.65 -1.22 -16.78
N GLU A 94 -1.80 -2.40 -16.19
CA GLU A 94 -2.84 -3.36 -16.51
C GLU A 94 -3.77 -3.53 -15.32
N SER A 95 -5.08 -3.54 -15.55
CA SER A 95 -6.08 -3.78 -14.52
C SER A 95 -6.87 -5.05 -14.85
N HIS A 96 -6.81 -6.01 -13.94
CA HIS A 96 -7.56 -7.26 -13.93
C HIS A 96 -8.52 -7.30 -12.73
N LEU A 97 -8.96 -6.13 -12.25
CA LEU A 97 -9.98 -6.05 -11.22
C LEU A 97 -11.34 -6.45 -11.83
N HIS A 98 -12.08 -7.28 -11.10
CA HIS A 98 -13.40 -7.76 -11.49
C HIS A 98 -14.39 -7.68 -10.32
N GLU A 99 -15.67 -7.86 -10.59
CA GLU A 99 -16.69 -7.85 -9.54
C GLU A 99 -16.53 -9.04 -8.59
N GLN A 100 -16.77 -8.80 -7.29
CA GLN A 100 -16.73 -9.82 -6.25
C GLN A 100 -17.70 -10.97 -6.59
N SER A 101 -17.26 -12.20 -6.41
CA SER A 101 -18.08 -13.38 -6.65
C SER A 101 -19.32 -13.42 -5.73
N ALA A 102 -20.45 -13.93 -6.27
CA ALA A 102 -21.68 -14.06 -5.51
C ALA A 102 -21.54 -15.00 -4.29
N ASP A 103 -20.66 -15.99 -4.37
CA ASP A 103 -20.44 -16.96 -3.30
C ASP A 103 -19.78 -16.31 -2.08
N ILE A 104 -18.79 -15.44 -2.30
CA ILE A 104 -18.13 -14.68 -1.24
C ILE A 104 -19.14 -13.69 -0.63
N ALA A 105 -19.91 -12.99 -1.45
CA ALA A 105 -20.93 -12.05 -1.00
C ALA A 105 -21.94 -12.71 -0.07
N MET A 106 -22.39 -13.95 -0.35
CA MET A 106 -23.33 -14.70 0.52
C MET A 106 -22.74 -15.00 1.90
N GLY A 107 -21.44 -15.20 2.00
CA GLY A 107 -20.76 -15.49 3.28
C GLY A 107 -20.61 -14.27 4.17
N VAL A 108 -20.46 -13.09 3.58
CA VAL A 108 -20.09 -11.84 4.25
C VAL A 108 -21.30 -10.94 4.50
N ASP A 109 -22.28 -10.93 3.60
CA ASP A 109 -23.44 -10.01 3.69
C ASP A 109 -24.31 -10.28 4.91
N ALA A 110 -24.70 -9.19 5.58
CA ALA A 110 -25.72 -9.24 6.63
C ALA A 110 -27.08 -9.70 6.06
N LYS A 111 -27.69 -10.71 6.67
CA LYS A 111 -29.04 -11.18 6.32
C LYS A 111 -29.86 -11.44 7.56
N GLY A 112 -31.01 -10.77 7.68
CA GLY A 112 -31.90 -10.92 8.83
C GLY A 112 -31.24 -10.50 10.14
N ASN A 113 -31.05 -11.42 11.07
CA ASN A 113 -30.43 -11.20 12.38
C ASN A 113 -28.91 -11.47 12.39
N LYS A 114 -28.28 -11.69 11.22
CA LYS A 114 -26.84 -11.94 11.11
C LYS A 114 -26.12 -10.63 10.81
N ASP A 115 -25.17 -10.27 11.67
CA ASP A 115 -24.23 -9.17 11.42
C ASP A 115 -23.34 -9.48 10.23
N GLU A 116 -22.76 -8.43 9.66
CA GLU A 116 -21.78 -8.53 8.60
C GLU A 116 -20.55 -9.35 9.07
N GLY A 117 -20.19 -10.34 8.27
CA GLY A 117 -19.03 -11.20 8.54
C GLY A 117 -17.72 -10.65 7.97
N ALA A 118 -16.59 -11.18 8.43
CA ALA A 118 -15.30 -10.91 7.82
C ALA A 118 -15.20 -11.58 6.44
N GLY A 119 -14.55 -10.91 5.49
CA GLY A 119 -14.30 -11.47 4.15
C GLY A 119 -13.25 -12.56 4.10
N ASP A 120 -12.44 -12.68 5.16
CA ASP A 120 -11.39 -13.68 5.29
C ASP A 120 -11.18 -14.04 6.75
N GLN A 121 -10.44 -15.13 6.99
CA GLN A 121 -9.95 -15.49 8.32
C GLN A 121 -8.79 -14.57 8.72
N GLY A 122 -8.57 -14.40 10.02
CA GLY A 122 -7.48 -13.56 10.50
C GLY A 122 -7.01 -13.93 11.90
N ILE A 123 -5.79 -13.53 12.20
CA ILE A 123 -5.22 -13.58 13.53
C ILE A 123 -4.58 -12.21 13.82
N MET A 124 -4.73 -11.71 15.03
CA MET A 124 -4.24 -10.39 15.43
C MET A 124 -3.24 -10.51 16.57
N PHE A 125 -2.16 -9.74 16.47
CA PHE A 125 -1.14 -9.61 17.52
C PHE A 125 -1.03 -8.14 17.90
N GLY A 126 -0.82 -7.89 19.19
CA GLY A 126 -0.56 -6.56 19.70
C GLY A 126 0.76 -6.53 20.46
N PHE A 127 1.56 -5.50 20.23
CA PHE A 127 2.81 -5.27 20.96
C PHE A 127 3.05 -3.77 21.15
N ALA A 128 3.52 -3.40 22.36
CA ALA A 128 3.97 -2.06 22.64
C ALA A 128 5.10 -2.10 23.67
N CYS A 129 6.01 -1.14 23.61
CA CYS A 129 7.08 -0.95 24.59
C CYS A 129 7.33 0.55 24.82
N ASN A 130 8.11 0.88 25.84
CA ASN A 130 8.39 2.27 26.20
C ASN A 130 9.78 2.76 25.75
N GLU A 131 10.36 2.14 24.75
CA GLU A 131 11.67 2.53 24.24
C GLU A 131 11.63 3.84 23.44
N THR A 132 10.50 4.16 22.82
CA THR A 132 10.28 5.37 22.04
C THR A 132 8.93 6.01 22.36
N LYS A 133 8.77 7.27 21.99
CA LYS A 133 7.51 8.01 22.16
C LYS A 133 6.32 7.38 21.42
N ASP A 134 6.58 6.61 20.36
CA ASP A 134 5.57 5.96 19.53
C ASP A 134 5.25 4.54 20.02
N LEU A 135 5.74 4.19 21.22
CA LEU A 135 5.56 2.90 21.88
C LEU A 135 6.06 1.70 21.07
N MET A 136 7.06 1.93 20.24
CA MET A 136 7.69 0.92 19.39
C MET A 136 9.16 0.70 19.75
N PRO A 137 9.71 -0.49 19.49
CA PRO A 137 11.14 -0.74 19.66
C PRO A 137 12.01 0.26 18.92
N ALA A 138 13.07 0.74 19.57
CA ALA A 138 13.95 1.76 19.00
C ALA A 138 14.53 1.40 17.61
N PRO A 139 14.98 0.16 17.34
CA PRO A 139 15.53 -0.17 16.01
C PRO A 139 14.52 0.05 14.88
N ILE A 140 13.27 -0.42 15.01
CA ILE A 140 12.27 -0.24 13.97
C ILE A 140 11.82 1.24 13.86
N TYR A 141 11.69 1.93 14.99
CA TYR A 141 11.33 3.33 15.01
C TYR A 141 12.35 4.18 14.23
N TYR A 142 13.64 4.00 14.50
CA TYR A 142 14.67 4.80 13.85
C TYR A 142 14.88 4.39 12.38
N SER A 143 14.80 3.12 12.03
CA SER A 143 14.90 2.70 10.62
C SER A 143 13.81 3.35 9.77
N HIS A 144 12.55 3.34 10.21
CA HIS A 144 11.46 4.02 9.52
C HIS A 144 11.64 5.55 9.50
N LYS A 145 12.08 6.14 10.61
CA LYS A 145 12.26 7.59 10.70
C LYS A 145 13.34 8.10 9.75
N ILE A 146 14.45 7.38 9.61
CA ILE A 146 15.54 7.74 8.71
C ILE A 146 15.02 7.80 7.27
N LEU A 147 14.36 6.74 6.79
CA LEU A 147 13.88 6.69 5.41
C LEU A 147 12.75 7.68 5.13
N ARG A 148 11.90 7.95 6.12
CA ARG A 148 10.88 9.00 5.99
C ARG A 148 11.52 10.38 5.80
N LEU A 149 12.51 10.74 6.61
CA LEU A 149 13.20 12.03 6.50
C LEU A 149 13.95 12.16 5.17
N ILE A 150 14.58 11.07 4.69
CA ILE A 150 15.21 11.05 3.37
C ILE A 150 14.18 11.32 2.26
N ALA A 151 13.01 10.68 2.31
CA ALA A 151 11.96 10.91 1.33
C ALA A 151 11.43 12.34 1.38
N GLU A 152 11.19 12.89 2.57
CA GLU A 152 10.78 14.29 2.77
C GLU A 152 11.82 15.27 2.20
N ASP A 153 13.09 15.09 2.52
CA ASP A 153 14.17 15.97 2.07
C ASP A 153 14.44 15.83 0.57
N ARG A 154 14.27 14.65 -0.02
CA ARG A 154 14.31 14.44 -1.48
C ARG A 154 13.17 15.21 -2.16
N LYS A 155 11.93 15.07 -1.71
CA LYS A 155 10.76 15.76 -2.27
C LYS A 155 10.85 17.29 -2.13
N ASN A 156 11.44 17.75 -1.05
CA ASN A 156 11.66 19.18 -0.79
C ASN A 156 12.91 19.75 -1.48
N GLY A 157 13.64 18.93 -2.25
CA GLY A 157 14.84 19.37 -2.97
C GLY A 157 16.07 19.63 -2.10
N LYS A 158 16.04 19.27 -0.81
CA LYS A 158 17.20 19.40 0.09
C LYS A 158 18.25 18.33 -0.18
N LEU A 159 17.79 17.14 -0.57
CA LEU A 159 18.65 16.05 -1.02
C LEU A 159 18.46 15.85 -2.52
N THR A 160 19.57 15.97 -3.27
CA THR A 160 19.61 15.79 -4.72
C THR A 160 20.47 14.60 -5.10
N GLY A 161 20.20 14.01 -6.28
CA GLY A 161 21.00 12.89 -6.80
C GLY A 161 20.67 11.53 -6.17
N ILE A 162 19.54 11.43 -5.46
CA ILE A 162 19.01 10.17 -4.95
C ILE A 162 17.64 9.88 -5.55
N GLU A 163 17.41 8.62 -5.84
CA GLU A 163 16.17 8.12 -6.41
C GLU A 163 15.15 7.71 -5.33
N PRO A 164 13.88 7.45 -5.68
CA PRO A 164 12.85 7.09 -4.70
C PRO A 164 13.10 5.79 -3.95
N ASP A 165 13.78 4.82 -4.55
CA ASP A 165 14.05 3.52 -3.94
C ASP A 165 15.31 3.57 -3.07
N SER A 166 15.18 3.13 -1.83
CA SER A 166 16.29 2.97 -0.88
C SER A 166 15.90 2.05 0.27
N LYS A 167 16.93 1.58 0.96
CA LYS A 167 16.80 0.63 2.06
C LYS A 167 17.79 0.92 3.16
#